data_5c7a4b3077e0eea7254229b20054eb94
#
_entry.id   5c7a4b3077e0eea7254229b20054eb94
#
_cell.length_a   1.000
_cell.length_b   1.000
_cell.length_c   1.000
_cell.angle_alpha   90.00
_cell.angle_beta   90.00
_cell.angle_gamma   90.00
#
_symmetry.space_group_name_H-M   'P 1'
#
loop_
_entity.id
_entity.type
_entity.pdbx_description
1 polymer ?
#
loop_
_entity_poly.entity_id
_entity_poly.type
_entity_poly.pdbx_seq_one_letter_code
_entity_poly.pdbx_strand_id
1 'polypeptide(L)'
;MPSRDPLSDDEIEEALDDLPGWTHEADRLKKSYEFSDFRAAISFIVRLSFYAEEMMHHPELENVYNTVDVALTTHDAGGKVTEMDVELASKIEAFAWV
;
A
#
# COMPACT_ATOMS: atom_id res chain seq x y z
N MET A 1 -15.67 8.04 -3.43
CA MET A 1 -14.43 8.23 -2.67
C MET A 1 -14.38 7.30 -1.48
N PRO A 2 -13.27 6.62 -1.26
CA PRO A 2 -13.12 5.81 -0.04
C PRO A 2 -13.18 6.69 1.21
N SER A 3 -13.70 6.13 2.29
CA SER A 3 -13.78 6.81 3.56
C SER A 3 -12.38 6.98 4.19
N ARG A 4 -12.18 8.05 4.93
CA ARG A 4 -10.97 8.30 5.74
C ARG A 4 -11.21 8.01 7.23
N ASP A 5 -12.29 7.30 7.55
CA ASP A 5 -12.54 6.88 8.93
C ASP A 5 -11.73 5.63 9.26
N PRO A 6 -11.13 5.54 10.45
CA PRO A 6 -10.39 4.34 10.83
C PRO A 6 -11.24 3.07 10.74
N LEU A 7 -10.66 2.03 10.17
CA LEU A 7 -11.28 0.71 10.15
C LEU A 7 -11.01 0.00 11.46
N SER A 8 -11.95 -0.88 11.86
CA SER A 8 -11.73 -1.75 13.01
C SER A 8 -10.74 -2.85 12.63
N ASP A 9 -10.17 -3.52 13.64
CA ASP A 9 -9.27 -4.64 13.41
C ASP A 9 -9.95 -5.75 12.62
N ASP A 10 -11.22 -6.02 12.89
CA ASP A 10 -11.99 -7.04 12.15
C ASP A 10 -12.18 -6.66 10.70
N GLU A 11 -12.47 -5.39 10.43
CA GLU A 11 -12.63 -4.90 9.06
C GLU A 11 -11.31 -4.99 8.28
N ILE A 12 -10.19 -4.71 8.95
CA ILE A 12 -8.87 -4.81 8.32
C ILE A 12 -8.55 -6.28 8.01
N GLU A 13 -8.81 -7.19 8.94
CA GLU A 13 -8.58 -8.61 8.72
C GLU A 13 -9.39 -9.14 7.55
N GLU A 14 -10.64 -8.70 7.43
CA GLU A 14 -11.50 -9.08 6.31
C GLU A 14 -10.93 -8.56 4.98
N ALA A 15 -10.46 -7.32 4.97
CA ALA A 15 -9.87 -6.72 3.77
C ALA A 15 -8.60 -7.46 3.34
N LEU A 16 -7.79 -7.93 4.30
CA LEU A 16 -6.55 -8.65 4.01
C LEU A 16 -6.78 -9.99 3.33
N ASP A 17 -7.98 -10.57 3.42
CA ASP A 17 -8.30 -11.81 2.71
C ASP A 17 -8.16 -11.65 1.20
N ASP A 18 -8.38 -10.44 0.67
CA ASP A 18 -8.26 -10.13 -0.75
C ASP A 18 -6.93 -9.47 -1.12
N LEU A 19 -6.00 -9.37 -0.16
CA LEU A 19 -4.71 -8.71 -0.35
C LEU A 19 -3.57 -9.66 0.00
N PRO A 20 -3.24 -10.59 -0.91
CA PRO A 20 -2.20 -11.60 -0.62
C PRO A 20 -0.84 -10.97 -0.33
N GLY A 21 -0.22 -11.40 0.75
CA GLY A 21 1.10 -10.90 1.14
C GLY A 21 1.09 -9.61 1.94
N TRP A 22 -0.06 -8.95 2.05
CA TRP A 22 -0.19 -7.76 2.88
C TRP A 22 -0.44 -8.14 4.34
N THR A 23 0.13 -7.34 5.25
CA THR A 23 -0.06 -7.52 6.69
C THR A 23 -0.51 -6.20 7.32
N HIS A 24 -1.11 -6.30 8.50
CA HIS A 24 -1.48 -5.13 9.32
C HIS A 24 -0.55 -5.11 10.52
N GLU A 25 0.25 -4.06 10.62
CA GLU A 25 1.27 -3.96 11.67
C GLU A 25 1.55 -2.50 11.95
N ALA A 26 1.63 -2.12 13.23
CA ALA A 26 1.92 -0.74 13.66
C ALA A 26 1.00 0.28 12.98
N ASP A 27 -0.30 -0.01 12.90
CA ASP A 27 -1.32 0.84 12.28
C ASP A 27 -1.05 1.12 10.79
N ARG A 28 -0.44 0.16 10.10
CA ARG A 28 -0.14 0.26 8.67
C ARG A 28 -0.47 -1.04 7.96
N LEU A 29 -0.81 -0.94 6.68
CA LEU A 29 -0.82 -2.08 5.78
C LEU A 29 0.54 -2.14 5.12
N LYS A 30 1.21 -3.29 5.18
CA LYS A 30 2.59 -3.44 4.71
C LYS A 30 2.76 -4.62 3.78
N LYS A 31 3.60 -4.44 2.77
CA LYS A 31 4.06 -5.52 1.91
C LYS A 31 5.43 -5.19 1.33
N SER A 32 6.28 -6.22 1.20
CA SER A 32 7.55 -6.12 0.50
C SER A 32 7.42 -6.75 -0.88
N TYR A 33 7.95 -6.08 -1.89
CA TYR A 33 8.00 -6.58 -3.27
C TYR A 33 9.45 -6.77 -3.68
N GLU A 34 9.73 -7.90 -4.34
CA GLU A 34 11.04 -8.16 -4.90
C GLU A 34 10.93 -8.23 -6.42
N PHE A 35 11.77 -7.48 -7.11
CA PHE A 35 11.74 -7.39 -8.56
C PHE A 35 12.97 -8.03 -9.17
N SER A 36 13.02 -8.11 -10.51
CA SER A 36 14.14 -8.74 -11.20
C SER A 36 15.43 -7.90 -11.11
N ASP A 37 15.31 -6.57 -11.03
CA ASP A 37 16.47 -5.67 -10.90
C ASP A 37 16.01 -4.32 -10.31
N PHE A 38 16.98 -3.43 -10.13
CA PHE A 38 16.73 -2.09 -9.59
C PHE A 38 15.81 -1.27 -10.50
N ARG A 39 15.99 -1.38 -11.82
CA ARG A 39 15.14 -0.62 -12.76
C ARG A 39 13.69 -1.03 -12.67
N ALA A 40 13.43 -2.32 -12.52
CA ALA A 40 12.07 -2.82 -12.34
C ALA A 40 11.47 -2.30 -11.04
N ALA A 41 12.26 -2.23 -9.97
CA ALA A 41 11.81 -1.66 -8.69
C ALA A 41 11.45 -0.18 -8.84
N ILE A 42 12.27 0.60 -9.52
CA ILE A 42 12.01 2.03 -9.75
C ILE A 42 10.79 2.21 -10.67
N SER A 43 10.65 1.39 -11.70
CA SER A 43 9.48 1.43 -12.57
C SER A 43 8.19 1.19 -11.79
N PHE A 44 8.21 0.26 -10.86
CA PHE A 44 7.09 0.01 -9.97
C PHE A 44 6.74 1.26 -9.14
N ILE A 45 7.75 1.90 -8.55
CA ILE A 45 7.55 3.11 -7.74
C ILE A 45 6.94 4.23 -8.59
N VAL A 46 7.42 4.42 -9.81
CA VAL A 46 6.90 5.45 -10.71
C VAL A 46 5.42 5.20 -11.02
N ARG A 47 5.05 3.95 -11.33
CA ARG A 47 3.65 3.61 -11.60
C ARG A 47 2.79 3.81 -10.36
N LEU A 48 3.30 3.40 -9.20
CA LEU A 48 2.60 3.61 -7.94
C LEU A 48 2.31 5.09 -7.71
N SER A 49 3.25 5.96 -8.05
CA SER A 49 3.11 7.40 -7.81
C SER A 49 1.90 8.00 -8.52
N PHE A 50 1.54 7.50 -9.71
CA PHE A 50 0.37 7.99 -10.43
C PHE A 50 -0.93 7.68 -9.68
N TYR A 51 -1.05 6.46 -9.14
CA TYR A 51 -2.22 6.09 -8.37
C TYR A 51 -2.29 6.85 -7.05
N ALA A 52 -1.14 7.02 -6.39
CA ALA A 52 -1.07 7.76 -5.12
C ALA A 52 -1.49 9.22 -5.30
N GLU A 53 -1.02 9.88 -6.37
CA GLU A 53 -1.41 11.26 -6.65
C GLU A 53 -2.88 11.37 -7.01
N GLU A 54 -3.41 10.46 -7.80
CA GLU A 54 -4.82 10.47 -8.18
C GLU A 54 -5.73 10.36 -6.94
N MET A 55 -5.32 9.54 -5.99
CA MET A 55 -6.07 9.35 -4.75
C MET A 55 -5.76 10.41 -3.70
N MET A 56 -4.76 11.26 -3.92
CA MET A 56 -4.25 12.19 -2.90
C MET A 56 -3.90 11.43 -1.62
N HIS A 57 -3.27 10.26 -1.77
CA HIS A 57 -2.96 9.36 -0.67
C HIS A 57 -1.59 8.73 -0.91
N HIS A 58 -0.58 9.22 -0.21
CA HIS A 58 0.80 8.88 -0.48
C HIS A 58 1.33 7.79 0.45
N PRO A 59 1.96 6.74 -0.09
CA PRO A 59 2.52 5.66 0.71
C PRO A 59 3.86 6.04 1.32
N GLU A 60 4.27 5.27 2.32
CA GLU A 60 5.64 5.27 2.81
C GLU A 60 6.39 4.19 2.01
N LEU A 61 7.52 4.55 1.43
CA LEU A 61 8.28 3.64 0.56
C LEU A 61 9.73 3.57 0.99
N GLU A 62 10.29 2.36 0.94
CA GLU A 62 11.71 2.15 1.13
C GLU A 62 12.21 1.25 0.00
N ASN A 63 13.18 1.73 -0.75
CA ASN A 63 13.76 0.97 -1.85
C ASN A 63 15.21 0.63 -1.53
N VAL A 64 15.55 -0.66 -1.59
CA VAL A 64 16.92 -1.12 -1.47
C VAL A 64 17.14 -2.11 -2.62
N TYR A 65 18.01 -1.72 -3.56
CA TYR A 65 18.31 -2.53 -4.76
C TYR A 65 17.02 -2.91 -5.51
N ASN A 66 16.70 -4.20 -5.56
CA ASN A 66 15.54 -4.73 -6.30
C ASN A 66 14.31 -4.92 -5.41
N THR A 67 14.34 -4.43 -4.17
CA THR A 67 13.19 -4.56 -3.26
C THR A 67 12.54 -3.22 -2.98
N VAL A 68 11.22 -3.24 -2.79
CA VAL A 68 10.45 -2.06 -2.37
C VAL A 68 9.54 -2.48 -1.23
N ASP A 69 9.71 -1.83 -0.09
CA ASP A 69 8.82 -2.01 1.05
C ASP A 69 7.77 -0.91 0.98
N VAL A 70 6.50 -1.31 1.00
CA VAL A 70 5.37 -0.38 0.95
C VAL A 70 4.65 -0.42 2.28
N ALA A 71 4.37 0.75 2.83
CA ALA A 71 3.55 0.88 4.03
C ALA A 71 2.51 1.96 3.82
N LEU A 72 1.26 1.65 4.13
CA LEU A 72 0.12 2.54 3.90
C LEU A 72 -0.57 2.85 5.22
N THR A 73 -0.81 4.13 5.45
CA THR A 73 -1.58 4.61 6.61
C THR A 73 -2.23 5.94 6.21
N THR A 74 -3.29 6.32 6.91
CA THR A 74 -3.99 7.58 6.62
C THR A 74 -3.66 8.60 7.69
N HIS A 75 -2.83 9.58 7.34
CA HIS A 75 -2.38 10.61 8.29
C HIS A 75 -3.55 11.43 8.85
N ASP A 76 -4.53 11.76 8.01
CA ASP A 76 -5.71 12.52 8.41
C ASP A 76 -6.57 11.79 9.45
N ALA A 77 -6.40 10.48 9.54
CA ALA A 77 -7.11 9.65 10.52
C ALA A 77 -6.25 9.35 11.75
N GLY A 78 -5.24 10.17 12.01
CA GLY A 78 -4.33 9.97 13.14
C GLY A 78 -3.35 8.83 12.93
N GLY A 79 -3.02 8.52 11.69
CA GLY A 79 -2.09 7.43 11.38
C GLY A 79 -2.72 6.05 11.53
N LYS A 80 -3.99 5.92 11.18
CA LYS A 80 -4.73 4.65 11.23
C LYS A 80 -5.02 4.15 9.82
N VAL A 81 -5.31 2.86 9.71
CA VAL A 81 -5.71 2.25 8.44
C VAL A 81 -7.17 2.59 8.15
N THR A 82 -7.43 3.03 6.93
CA THR A 82 -8.77 3.37 6.44
C THR A 82 -9.01 2.68 5.09
N GLU A 83 -10.21 2.89 4.53
CA GLU A 83 -10.52 2.40 3.19
C GLU A 83 -9.58 2.96 2.12
N MET A 84 -8.98 4.14 2.36
CA MET A 84 -8.00 4.72 1.43
C MET A 84 -6.80 3.77 1.26
N ASP A 85 -6.33 3.20 2.37
CA ASP A 85 -5.19 2.28 2.36
C ASP A 85 -5.54 0.97 1.67
N VAL A 86 -6.72 0.44 1.97
CA VAL A 86 -7.20 -0.81 1.35
C VAL A 86 -7.34 -0.63 -0.16
N GLU A 87 -7.90 0.48 -0.60
CA GLU A 87 -8.07 0.72 -2.04
C GLU A 87 -6.73 0.91 -2.75
N LEU A 88 -5.80 1.64 -2.15
CA LEU A 88 -4.48 1.81 -2.76
C LEU A 88 -3.73 0.47 -2.81
N ALA A 89 -3.80 -0.33 -1.75
CA ALA A 89 -3.21 -1.68 -1.75
C ALA A 89 -3.79 -2.53 -2.87
N SER A 90 -5.10 -2.48 -3.08
CA SER A 90 -5.76 -3.22 -4.17
C SER A 90 -5.27 -2.76 -5.54
N LYS A 91 -5.10 -1.47 -5.74
CA LYS A 91 -4.56 -0.93 -7.00
C LYS A 91 -3.11 -1.38 -7.22
N ILE A 92 -2.30 -1.36 -6.17
CA ILE A 92 -0.92 -1.81 -6.24
C ILE A 92 -0.85 -3.28 -6.66
N GLU A 93 -1.67 -4.14 -6.04
CA GLU A 93 -1.70 -5.57 -6.39
C GLU A 93 -2.07 -5.80 -7.85
N ALA A 94 -2.92 -4.95 -8.42
CA ALA A 94 -3.38 -5.12 -9.80
C ALA A 94 -2.27 -4.86 -10.82
N PHE A 95 -1.27 -4.02 -10.50
CA PHE A 95 -0.20 -3.70 -11.45
C PHE A 95 1.20 -4.17 -11.02
N ALA A 96 1.34 -4.74 -9.83
CA ALA A 96 2.63 -5.18 -9.31
C ALA A 96 3.02 -6.54 -9.91
N TRP A 97 3.80 -6.49 -10.97
CA TRP A 97 4.31 -7.70 -11.63
C TRP A 97 5.71 -8.02 -11.08
N VAL A 98 5.76 -8.97 -10.22
CA VAL A 98 7.02 -9.38 -9.57
C VAL A 98 7.38 -10.83 -9.91
#